data_c5a8a22607a80181e1ac4f6bbe2c9191
#
_entry.id   c5a8a22607a80181e1ac4f6bbe2c9191
#
_cell.length_a   1.000
_cell.length_b   1.000
_cell.length_c   1.000
_cell.angle_alpha   90.00
_cell.angle_beta   90.00
_cell.angle_gamma   90.00
#
_symmetry.space_group_name_H-M   'P 1'
#
loop_
_entity.id
_entity.type
_entity.pdbx_description
1 polymer ?
#
loop_
_entity_poly.entity_id
_entity_poly.type
_entity_poly.pdbx_seq_one_letter_code
_entity_poly.pdbx_strand_id
1 'polypeptide(L)'
;MRRIPLLFLLAALTAINVIPQSGRRITQPASPPPTAPIQPPLNPQPEVRSAPRPLTALMTLPESLRERPIKAIGADNFRLADFEGKVLVINLWASWCGPCRREIPEYERVRKEFAGKDVVFIGLTTEDPRYEGERVQRFLRDVSFGFRLGWADNEMARTLTNGRRSIPQTLVVNPEGRIISHWDGYAVGWSGKRLTQAIEQALTRE
;
A
#
# COMPACT_ATOMS: atom_id res chain seq x y z
N MET A 1 -16.73 -17.05 -62.36
CA MET A 1 -16.51 -16.16 -63.53
C MET A 1 -16.90 -14.76 -63.17
N ARG A 2 -15.98 -13.82 -63.12
CA ARG A 2 -16.04 -12.36 -63.30
C ARG A 2 -14.86 -11.75 -62.56
N ARG A 3 -13.78 -11.60 -63.22
CA ARG A 3 -13.10 -10.50 -63.97
C ARG A 3 -12.78 -9.31 -63.04
N ILE A 4 -11.47 -9.21 -62.80
CA ILE A 4 -10.68 -8.02 -62.35
C ILE A 4 -10.67 -6.97 -63.46
N PRO A 5 -10.61 -5.71 -63.17
CA PRO A 5 -9.62 -4.92 -63.86
C PRO A 5 -8.66 -4.13 -62.93
N LEU A 6 -7.50 -4.18 -63.38
CA LEU A 6 -6.21 -3.52 -63.27
C LEU A 6 -6.26 -1.99 -63.61
N LEU A 7 -5.25 -1.28 -63.07
CA LEU A 7 -4.68 0.02 -63.39
C LEU A 7 -5.34 1.28 -62.78
N PHE A 8 -4.54 2.03 -61.99
CA PHE A 8 -3.73 3.15 -62.50
C PHE A 8 -2.61 3.55 -61.53
N LEU A 9 -1.42 3.49 -62.05
CA LEU A 9 -0.17 4.04 -61.51
C LEU A 9 -0.18 5.56 -61.76
N LEU A 10 0.00 6.40 -60.75
CA LEU A 10 0.34 7.80 -60.92
C LEU A 10 1.51 8.14 -59.98
N ALA A 11 2.66 8.26 -60.63
CA ALA A 11 3.87 8.81 -60.04
C ALA A 11 3.72 10.34 -59.88
N ALA A 12 3.80 10.85 -58.67
CA ALA A 12 3.95 12.30 -58.45
C ALA A 12 5.40 12.55 -58.01
N LEU A 13 6.17 13.14 -58.95
CA LEU A 13 7.47 13.77 -58.65
C LEU A 13 7.21 14.99 -57.76
N THR A 14 7.72 14.98 -56.55
CA THR A 14 7.82 16.19 -55.73
C THR A 14 9.24 16.75 -55.80
N ALA A 15 9.34 17.94 -56.33
CA ALA A 15 10.57 18.70 -56.46
C ALA A 15 11.19 19.02 -55.10
N ILE A 16 12.48 18.74 -54.98
CA ILE A 16 13.30 19.09 -53.82
C ILE A 16 13.60 20.59 -53.94
N ASN A 17 13.01 21.38 -53.05
CA ASN A 17 13.27 22.82 -52.95
C ASN A 17 14.51 23.01 -52.06
N VAL A 18 15.67 23.29 -52.71
CA VAL A 18 16.92 23.63 -52.04
C VAL A 18 16.87 25.08 -51.58
N ILE A 19 16.73 25.32 -50.31
CA ILE A 19 16.82 26.63 -49.69
C ILE A 19 18.30 26.95 -49.43
N PRO A 20 18.86 28.05 -49.92
CA PRO A 20 20.24 28.42 -49.60
C PRO A 20 20.32 28.89 -48.15
N GLN A 21 21.11 28.21 -47.35
CA GLN A 21 21.45 28.62 -46.00
C GLN A 21 22.42 29.79 -46.05
N SER A 22 21.92 30.99 -45.79
CA SER A 22 22.75 32.17 -45.55
C SER A 22 23.49 31.98 -44.22
N GLY A 23 24.81 31.88 -44.29
CA GLY A 23 25.69 31.67 -43.12
C GLY A 23 25.58 32.83 -42.13
N ARG A 24 24.92 32.59 -41.02
CA ARG A 24 25.10 33.39 -39.79
C ARG A 24 26.39 32.96 -39.11
N ARG A 25 27.37 33.84 -39.18
CA ARG A 25 28.60 33.73 -38.39
C ARG A 25 28.20 33.76 -36.91
N ILE A 26 28.25 32.61 -36.25
CA ILE A 26 28.03 32.51 -34.82
C ILE A 26 29.29 33.05 -34.15
N THR A 27 29.21 34.24 -33.58
CA THR A 27 30.22 34.75 -32.65
C THR A 27 30.14 33.91 -31.37
N GLN A 28 31.21 33.17 -31.09
CA GLN A 28 31.34 32.45 -29.84
C GLN A 28 31.25 33.45 -28.67
N PRO A 29 30.40 33.22 -27.68
CA PRO A 29 30.43 33.99 -26.46
C PRO A 29 31.78 33.73 -25.73
N ALA A 30 32.38 34.80 -25.25
CA ALA A 30 33.62 34.77 -24.50
C ALA A 30 33.50 33.81 -23.34
N SER A 31 34.55 33.00 -23.13
CA SER A 31 34.65 32.10 -21.96
C SER A 31 34.51 32.89 -20.65
N PRO A 32 33.69 32.41 -19.71
CA PRO A 32 33.62 33.06 -18.41
C PRO A 32 34.97 32.96 -17.69
N PRO A 33 35.31 33.95 -16.82
CA PRO A 33 36.54 33.92 -16.06
C PRO A 33 36.60 32.67 -15.16
N PRO A 34 37.81 32.18 -14.85
CA PRO A 34 37.96 30.99 -14.01
C PRO A 34 37.31 31.24 -12.65
N THR A 35 36.29 30.48 -12.36
CA THR A 35 35.61 30.48 -11.06
C THR A 35 36.61 29.98 -10.01
N ALA A 36 36.87 30.78 -8.97
CA ALA A 36 37.64 30.36 -7.82
C ALA A 36 37.13 29.04 -7.25
N PRO A 37 38.00 28.17 -6.70
CA PRO A 37 37.55 26.89 -6.14
C PRO A 37 36.53 27.16 -5.05
N ILE A 38 35.31 26.68 -5.27
CA ILE A 38 34.26 26.63 -4.25
C ILE A 38 34.77 25.63 -3.23
N GLN A 39 35.25 26.10 -2.10
CA GLN A 39 35.54 25.24 -0.95
C GLN A 39 34.18 24.61 -0.53
N PRO A 40 34.10 23.29 -0.43
CA PRO A 40 32.90 22.68 0.13
C PRO A 40 32.74 23.19 1.57
N PRO A 41 31.51 23.46 2.02
CA PRO A 41 31.30 23.90 3.41
C PRO A 41 31.86 22.82 4.33
N LEU A 42 32.79 23.26 5.17
CA LEU A 42 33.41 22.47 6.23
C LEU A 42 32.27 21.95 7.12
N ASN A 43 32.15 20.62 7.13
CA ASN A 43 31.50 19.85 8.17
C ASN A 43 29.96 19.95 8.23
N PRO A 44 29.21 19.12 7.47
CA PRO A 44 27.99 18.64 8.05
C PRO A 44 28.38 17.81 9.28
N GLN A 45 28.10 18.33 10.46
CA GLN A 45 28.08 17.51 11.67
C GLN A 45 27.29 16.23 11.27
N PRO A 46 27.79 15.02 11.61
CA PRO A 46 27.00 13.85 11.40
C PRO A 46 25.69 14.13 12.13
N GLU A 47 24.61 14.32 11.35
CA GLU A 47 23.28 14.16 11.90
C GLU A 47 23.34 12.85 12.66
N VAL A 48 23.24 12.95 13.97
CA VAL A 48 23.00 11.81 14.83
C VAL A 48 21.72 11.22 14.23
N ARG A 49 21.90 10.27 13.31
CA ARG A 49 20.82 9.38 12.91
C ARG A 49 20.34 8.84 14.22
N SER A 50 19.25 9.43 14.70
CA SER A 50 18.57 8.95 15.88
C SER A 50 18.48 7.45 15.67
N ALA A 51 19.16 6.70 16.52
CA ALA A 51 19.15 5.25 16.50
C ALA A 51 17.70 4.83 16.26
N PRO A 52 17.42 3.79 15.43
CA PRO A 52 16.06 3.35 15.21
C PRO A 52 15.45 3.23 16.60
N ARG A 53 14.46 4.06 16.89
CA ARG A 53 13.71 3.97 18.15
C ARG A 53 13.38 2.50 18.32
N PRO A 54 13.78 1.87 19.43
CA PRO A 54 13.43 0.50 19.65
C PRO A 54 11.93 0.39 19.40
N LEU A 55 11.50 -0.56 18.59
CA LEU A 55 10.09 -0.86 18.31
C LEU A 55 9.31 -1.25 19.57
N THR A 56 9.97 -1.31 20.72
CA THR A 56 9.47 -1.59 22.06
C THR A 56 8.57 -0.52 22.66
N ALA A 57 8.40 0.65 22.02
CA ALA A 57 7.28 1.53 22.31
C ALA A 57 6.09 1.16 21.39
N LEU A 58 5.86 -0.10 21.12
CA LEU A 58 4.69 -0.56 20.44
C LEU A 58 3.49 -0.36 21.34
N MET A 59 2.81 0.67 20.98
CA MET A 59 1.65 1.25 21.55
C MET A 59 0.59 0.18 21.70
N THR A 60 -0.02 0.12 22.85
CA THR A 60 -1.33 -0.47 23.02
C THR A 60 -2.30 0.24 22.07
N LEU A 61 -3.20 -0.49 21.44
CA LEU A 61 -4.28 0.11 20.68
C LEU A 61 -5.02 1.11 21.57
N PRO A 62 -5.17 2.38 21.18
CA PRO A 62 -5.89 3.38 21.97
C PRO A 62 -7.30 2.90 22.29
N GLU A 63 -7.76 3.11 23.52
CA GLU A 63 -9.10 2.72 23.93
C GLU A 63 -10.18 3.38 23.05
N SER A 64 -10.00 4.65 22.70
CA SER A 64 -10.88 5.36 21.79
C SER A 64 -11.02 4.68 20.42
N LEU A 65 -9.99 3.94 19.99
CA LEU A 65 -10.01 3.17 18.75
C LEU A 65 -10.66 1.80 18.96
N ARG A 66 -10.40 1.16 20.10
CA ARG A 66 -10.98 -0.16 20.43
C ARG A 66 -12.50 -0.08 20.58
N GLU A 67 -13.00 0.98 21.23
CA GLU A 67 -14.42 1.19 21.48
C GLU A 67 -15.20 1.80 20.29
N ARG A 68 -14.49 2.25 19.25
CA ARG A 68 -15.12 2.89 18.10
C ARG A 68 -15.95 1.90 17.30
N PRO A 69 -17.24 2.21 17.01
CA PRO A 69 -18.06 1.38 16.16
C PRO A 69 -17.51 1.31 14.74
N ILE A 70 -17.38 0.11 14.21
CA ILE A 70 -16.96 -0.19 12.86
C ILE A 70 -18.19 -0.60 12.07
N LYS A 71 -18.48 0.12 10.99
CA LYS A 71 -19.52 -0.29 10.04
C LYS A 71 -19.04 -1.56 9.33
N ALA A 72 -19.74 -2.66 9.54
CA ALA A 72 -19.38 -3.93 8.91
C ALA A 72 -19.79 -4.00 7.43
N ILE A 73 -19.17 -4.93 6.72
CA ILE A 73 -19.52 -5.29 5.35
C ILE A 73 -20.10 -6.70 5.37
N GLY A 74 -21.40 -6.82 5.08
CA GLY A 74 -22.10 -8.11 5.02
C GLY A 74 -22.35 -8.78 6.38
N ALA A 75 -22.25 -8.05 7.49
CA ALA A 75 -22.47 -8.54 8.84
C ALA A 75 -22.94 -7.39 9.75
N ASP A 76 -23.18 -7.72 11.04
CA ASP A 76 -23.48 -6.70 12.06
C ASP A 76 -22.23 -5.86 12.39
N ASN A 77 -22.46 -4.57 12.70
CA ASN A 77 -21.40 -3.68 13.16
C ASN A 77 -20.71 -4.24 14.40
N PHE A 78 -19.45 -3.88 14.58
CA PHE A 78 -18.61 -4.39 15.67
C PHE A 78 -17.63 -3.32 16.15
N ARG A 79 -16.97 -3.59 17.26
CA ARG A 79 -15.84 -2.83 17.79
C ARG A 79 -14.65 -3.77 17.93
N LEU A 80 -13.43 -3.23 17.93
CA LEU A 80 -12.26 -4.07 18.23
C LEU A 80 -12.32 -4.61 19.65
N ALA A 81 -12.92 -3.88 20.58
CA ALA A 81 -13.16 -4.30 21.97
C ALA A 81 -14.04 -5.56 22.10
N ASP A 82 -14.91 -5.83 21.14
CA ASP A 82 -15.76 -7.04 21.16
C ASP A 82 -14.94 -8.35 21.05
N PHE A 83 -13.65 -8.24 20.75
CA PHE A 83 -12.71 -9.35 20.62
C PHE A 83 -11.60 -9.31 21.69
N GLU A 84 -11.84 -8.64 22.80
CA GLU A 84 -10.88 -8.58 23.90
C GLU A 84 -10.48 -9.97 24.37
N GLY A 85 -9.23 -10.14 24.78
CA GLY A 85 -8.68 -11.44 25.16
C GLY A 85 -8.26 -12.35 24.00
N LYS A 86 -8.43 -11.90 22.75
CA LYS A 86 -7.99 -12.63 21.54
C LYS A 86 -6.86 -11.91 20.83
N VAL A 87 -6.09 -12.67 20.08
CA VAL A 87 -5.13 -12.08 19.13
C VAL A 87 -5.92 -11.48 17.94
N LEU A 88 -5.64 -10.22 17.62
CA LEU A 88 -6.25 -9.56 16.45
C LEU A 88 -5.24 -9.43 15.33
N VAL A 89 -5.60 -9.91 14.16
CA VAL A 89 -4.91 -9.62 12.90
C VAL A 89 -5.74 -8.56 12.17
N ILE A 90 -5.25 -7.33 12.11
CA ILE A 90 -5.92 -6.21 11.46
C ILE A 90 -5.20 -5.90 10.15
N ASN A 91 -5.85 -6.15 9.02
CA ASN A 91 -5.33 -5.86 7.69
C ASN A 91 -6.09 -4.69 7.07
N LEU A 92 -5.34 -3.64 6.68
CA LEU A 92 -5.88 -2.49 5.97
C LEU A 92 -5.68 -2.67 4.47
N TRP A 93 -6.75 -2.50 3.72
CA TRP A 93 -6.79 -2.76 2.28
C TRP A 93 -7.68 -1.76 1.54
N ALA A 94 -7.69 -1.84 0.21
CA ALA A 94 -8.68 -1.17 -0.64
C ALA A 94 -8.93 -1.96 -1.92
N SER A 95 -10.07 -1.75 -2.54
CA SER A 95 -10.49 -2.47 -3.75
C SER A 95 -9.58 -2.21 -4.97
N TRP A 96 -8.97 -1.05 -5.04
CA TRP A 96 -8.02 -0.65 -6.08
C TRP A 96 -6.57 -1.12 -5.81
N CYS A 97 -6.30 -1.71 -4.64
CA CYS A 97 -4.96 -2.10 -4.21
C CYS A 97 -4.54 -3.45 -4.83
N GLY A 98 -3.70 -3.41 -5.85
CA GLY A 98 -3.17 -4.63 -6.49
C GLY A 98 -2.35 -5.54 -5.56
N PRO A 99 -1.43 -5.02 -4.73
CA PRO A 99 -0.74 -5.82 -3.72
C PRO A 99 -1.68 -6.49 -2.72
N CYS A 100 -2.75 -5.82 -2.25
CA CYS A 100 -3.74 -6.40 -1.34
C CYS A 100 -4.43 -7.62 -1.95
N ARG A 101 -4.79 -7.56 -3.25
CA ARG A 101 -5.39 -8.68 -3.97
C ARG A 101 -4.52 -9.94 -3.98
N ARG A 102 -3.19 -9.77 -3.94
CA ARG A 102 -2.24 -10.90 -3.88
C ARG A 102 -1.98 -11.38 -2.45
N GLU A 103 -2.01 -10.48 -1.48
CA GLU A 103 -1.78 -10.79 -0.07
C GLU A 103 -2.92 -11.60 0.56
N ILE A 104 -4.17 -11.22 0.29
CA ILE A 104 -5.35 -11.79 0.92
C ILE A 104 -5.42 -13.33 0.80
N PRO A 105 -5.17 -13.96 -0.36
CA PRO A 105 -5.16 -15.41 -0.46
C PRO A 105 -4.09 -16.10 0.41
N GLU A 106 -2.93 -15.45 0.64
CA GLU A 106 -1.92 -15.97 1.57
C GLU A 106 -2.42 -15.89 3.00
N TYR A 107 -3.05 -14.77 3.38
CA TYR A 107 -3.61 -14.58 4.71
C TYR A 107 -4.81 -15.47 4.99
N GLU A 108 -5.62 -15.80 3.98
CA GLU A 108 -6.68 -16.79 4.12
C GLU A 108 -6.15 -18.19 4.42
N ARG A 109 -4.99 -18.58 3.88
CA ARG A 109 -4.33 -19.83 4.23
C ARG A 109 -3.90 -19.81 5.70
N VAL A 110 -3.22 -18.76 6.13
CA VAL A 110 -2.81 -18.58 7.51
C VAL A 110 -4.03 -18.58 8.47
N ARG A 111 -5.11 -17.87 8.11
CA ARG A 111 -6.35 -17.86 8.90
C ARG A 111 -6.90 -19.27 9.14
N LYS A 112 -6.86 -20.12 8.11
CA LYS A 112 -7.31 -21.52 8.21
C LYS A 112 -6.40 -22.36 9.12
N GLU A 113 -5.09 -22.09 9.14
CA GLU A 113 -4.12 -22.75 10.03
C GLU A 113 -4.38 -22.41 11.51
N PHE A 114 -4.93 -21.24 11.78
CA PHE A 114 -5.32 -20.81 13.13
C PHE A 114 -6.80 -20.99 13.44
N ALA A 115 -7.54 -21.74 12.63
CA ALA A 115 -8.95 -22.04 12.91
C ALA A 115 -9.10 -22.77 14.26
N GLY A 116 -10.06 -22.32 15.07
CA GLY A 116 -10.28 -22.88 16.42
C GLY A 116 -9.36 -22.36 17.50
N LYS A 117 -8.41 -21.46 17.18
CA LYS A 117 -7.61 -20.73 18.17
C LYS A 117 -8.22 -19.34 18.42
N ASP A 118 -7.83 -18.72 19.53
CA ASP A 118 -8.29 -17.37 19.89
C ASP A 118 -7.61 -16.29 19.03
N VAL A 119 -7.81 -16.38 17.73
CA VAL A 119 -7.28 -15.44 16.73
C VAL A 119 -8.43 -14.94 15.85
N VAL A 120 -8.58 -13.63 15.75
CA VAL A 120 -9.60 -12.98 14.92
C VAL A 120 -8.93 -12.21 13.80
N PHE A 121 -9.36 -12.48 12.57
CA PHE A 121 -8.90 -11.76 11.39
C PHE A 121 -9.92 -10.68 11.01
N ILE A 122 -9.47 -9.46 10.91
CA ILE A 122 -10.27 -8.26 10.61
C ILE A 122 -9.67 -7.58 9.39
N GLY A 123 -10.48 -7.42 8.36
CA GLY A 123 -10.12 -6.68 7.14
C GLY A 123 -10.83 -5.33 7.11
N LEU A 124 -10.08 -4.24 7.18
CA LEU A 124 -10.63 -2.89 7.16
C LEU A 124 -10.30 -2.20 5.84
N THR A 125 -11.32 -1.88 5.04
CA THR A 125 -11.09 -1.03 3.87
C THR A 125 -10.94 0.43 4.28
N THR A 126 -9.98 1.11 3.64
CA THR A 126 -9.73 2.55 3.85
C THR A 126 -10.59 3.44 2.93
N GLU A 127 -11.51 2.82 2.18
CA GLU A 127 -12.42 3.50 1.26
C GLU A 127 -13.66 4.04 1.98
N ASP A 128 -14.32 5.04 1.39
CA ASP A 128 -15.55 5.60 1.94
C ASP A 128 -16.79 4.84 1.41
N PRO A 129 -17.60 4.25 2.28
CA PRO A 129 -18.78 3.49 1.86
C PRO A 129 -19.80 4.28 1.04
N ARG A 130 -19.80 5.62 1.16
CA ARG A 130 -20.74 6.49 0.44
C ARG A 130 -20.43 6.61 -1.04
N TYR A 131 -19.14 6.50 -1.41
CA TYR A 131 -18.66 6.71 -2.78
C TYR A 131 -18.11 5.45 -3.43
N GLU A 132 -17.62 4.52 -2.63
CA GLU A 132 -16.82 3.39 -3.12
C GLU A 132 -17.45 2.03 -2.82
N GLY A 133 -18.63 2.02 -2.21
CA GLY A 133 -19.34 0.82 -1.81
C GLY A 133 -19.48 -0.22 -2.94
N GLU A 134 -19.90 0.20 -4.13
CA GLU A 134 -20.05 -0.71 -5.27
C GLU A 134 -18.71 -1.30 -5.74
N ARG A 135 -17.64 -0.52 -5.69
CA ARG A 135 -16.30 -0.99 -6.06
C ARG A 135 -15.81 -2.04 -5.08
N VAL A 136 -16.00 -1.78 -3.79
CA VAL A 136 -15.69 -2.73 -2.72
C VAL A 136 -16.49 -4.03 -2.90
N GLN A 137 -17.79 -3.95 -3.18
CA GLN A 137 -18.61 -5.13 -3.42
C GLN A 137 -18.16 -5.94 -4.66
N ARG A 138 -17.74 -5.27 -5.73
CA ARG A 138 -17.16 -5.97 -6.89
C ARG A 138 -15.87 -6.70 -6.51
N PHE A 139 -14.98 -6.04 -5.79
CA PHE A 139 -13.75 -6.65 -5.31
C PHE A 139 -14.00 -7.90 -4.47
N LEU A 140 -14.98 -7.85 -3.56
CA LEU A 140 -15.35 -8.98 -2.69
C LEU A 140 -15.97 -10.16 -3.43
N ARG A 141 -16.53 -9.96 -4.62
CA ARG A 141 -16.95 -11.07 -5.48
C ARG A 141 -15.78 -11.80 -6.11
N ASP A 142 -14.68 -11.09 -6.39
CA ASP A 142 -13.50 -11.65 -7.05
C ASP A 142 -12.50 -12.23 -6.05
N VAL A 143 -12.48 -11.71 -4.82
CA VAL A 143 -11.50 -12.05 -3.78
C VAL A 143 -12.24 -12.55 -2.54
N SER A 144 -12.01 -13.82 -2.20
CA SER A 144 -12.64 -14.44 -1.03
C SER A 144 -11.94 -14.02 0.26
N PHE A 145 -12.71 -13.46 1.18
CA PHE A 145 -12.31 -13.13 2.53
C PHE A 145 -13.08 -13.98 3.54
N GLY A 146 -12.39 -14.70 4.41
CA GLY A 146 -13.00 -15.27 5.62
C GLY A 146 -12.79 -14.38 6.85
N PHE A 147 -12.38 -13.12 6.64
CA PHE A 147 -12.17 -12.14 7.71
C PHE A 147 -13.50 -11.47 8.08
N ARG A 148 -13.56 -10.93 9.28
CA ARG A 148 -14.60 -9.95 9.62
C ARG A 148 -14.27 -8.64 8.93
N LEU A 149 -15.16 -8.20 8.03
CA LEU A 149 -14.90 -7.04 7.19
C LEU A 149 -15.59 -5.79 7.71
N GLY A 150 -14.92 -4.65 7.57
CA GLY A 150 -15.47 -3.36 7.96
C GLY A 150 -14.83 -2.19 7.22
N TRP A 151 -15.38 -1.02 7.45
CA TRP A 151 -14.93 0.25 6.93
C TRP A 151 -14.13 0.99 8.00
N ALA A 152 -12.86 1.26 7.74
CA ALA A 152 -12.10 2.19 8.57
C ALA A 152 -12.47 3.61 8.18
N ASP A 153 -12.97 4.40 9.12
CA ASP A 153 -13.06 5.83 8.90
C ASP A 153 -11.66 6.47 8.80
N ASN A 154 -11.61 7.73 8.38
CA ASN A 154 -10.34 8.42 8.14
C ASN A 154 -9.46 8.51 9.39
N GLU A 155 -10.03 8.64 10.57
CA GLU A 155 -9.29 8.73 11.83
C GLU A 155 -8.74 7.35 12.21
N MET A 156 -9.57 6.31 12.15
CA MET A 156 -9.16 4.93 12.37
C MET A 156 -8.05 4.51 11.42
N ALA A 157 -8.24 4.73 10.12
CA ALA A 157 -7.23 4.42 9.10
C ALA A 157 -5.91 5.14 9.40
N ARG A 158 -5.96 6.45 9.71
CA ARG A 158 -4.76 7.25 10.02
C ARG A 158 -4.05 6.73 11.27
N THR A 159 -4.79 6.40 12.32
CA THR A 159 -4.23 5.89 13.57
C THR A 159 -3.58 4.53 13.37
N LEU A 160 -4.28 3.58 12.75
CA LEU A 160 -3.77 2.24 12.49
C LEU A 160 -2.57 2.23 11.54
N THR A 161 -2.52 3.14 10.58
CA THR A 161 -1.38 3.26 9.65
C THR A 161 -0.23 4.11 10.21
N ASN A 162 -0.38 4.66 11.40
CA ASN A 162 0.56 5.65 11.96
C ASN A 162 0.81 6.82 10.99
N GLY A 163 -0.26 7.32 10.36
CA GLY A 163 -0.23 8.41 9.38
C GLY A 163 0.32 8.06 8.00
N ARG A 164 0.80 6.83 7.78
CA ARG A 164 1.28 6.38 6.47
C ARG A 164 0.11 6.14 5.53
N ARG A 165 0.29 6.45 4.25
CA ARG A 165 -0.75 6.28 3.23
C ARG A 165 -0.61 4.99 2.42
N SER A 166 0.47 4.24 2.62
CA SER A 166 0.70 2.96 1.93
C SER A 166 -0.26 1.89 2.44
N ILE A 167 -0.73 1.05 1.55
CA ILE A 167 -1.46 -0.19 1.81
C ILE A 167 -0.93 -1.30 0.89
N PRO A 168 -1.03 -2.59 1.27
CA PRO A 168 -1.64 -3.08 2.51
C PRO A 168 -0.82 -2.73 3.74
N GLN A 169 -1.47 -2.69 4.90
CA GLN A 169 -0.78 -2.69 6.18
C GLN A 169 -1.42 -3.73 7.10
N THR A 170 -0.57 -4.39 7.88
CA THR A 170 -1.03 -5.43 8.80
C THR A 170 -0.50 -5.16 10.19
N LEU A 171 -1.39 -5.23 11.17
CA LEU A 171 -1.07 -5.19 12.59
C LEU A 171 -1.45 -6.53 13.21
N VAL A 172 -0.61 -7.02 14.12
CA VAL A 172 -0.93 -8.14 15.00
C VAL A 172 -0.92 -7.63 16.42
N VAL A 173 -2.05 -7.81 17.10
CA VAL A 173 -2.29 -7.32 18.46
C VAL A 173 -2.50 -8.52 19.36
N ASN A 174 -1.85 -8.54 20.52
CA ASN A 174 -1.99 -9.62 21.48
C ASN A 174 -3.27 -9.47 22.34
N PRO A 175 -3.63 -10.48 23.16
CA PRO A 175 -4.83 -10.44 24.02
C PRO A 175 -4.91 -9.24 24.97
N GLU A 176 -3.77 -8.66 25.35
CA GLU A 176 -3.67 -7.49 26.22
C GLU A 176 -3.79 -6.16 25.46
N GLY A 177 -4.05 -6.20 24.15
CA GLY A 177 -4.21 -5.02 23.30
C GLY A 177 -2.89 -4.38 22.87
N ARG A 178 -1.74 -5.02 23.07
CA ARG A 178 -0.42 -4.53 22.62
C ARG A 178 -0.18 -4.91 21.16
N ILE A 179 0.31 -3.96 20.35
CA ILE A 179 0.71 -4.22 18.97
C ILE A 179 2.06 -4.95 18.99
N ILE A 180 2.06 -6.21 18.66
CA ILE A 180 3.26 -7.08 18.63
C ILE A 180 4.03 -6.90 17.33
N SER A 181 3.31 -6.70 16.22
CA SER A 181 3.91 -6.49 14.90
C SER A 181 3.08 -5.53 14.07
N HIS A 182 3.77 -4.70 13.28
CA HIS A 182 3.16 -3.81 12.31
C HIS A 182 4.07 -3.69 11.08
N TRP A 183 3.53 -3.89 9.91
CA TRP A 183 4.25 -3.71 8.65
C TRP A 183 3.36 -3.21 7.54
N ASP A 184 3.97 -2.67 6.51
CA ASP A 184 3.35 -2.22 5.28
C ASP A 184 3.91 -2.98 4.06
N GLY A 185 3.09 -3.04 3.01
CA GLY A 185 3.40 -3.69 1.76
C GLY A 185 3.25 -5.22 1.81
N TYR A 186 3.32 -5.80 0.62
CA TYR A 186 3.22 -7.23 0.37
C TYR A 186 4.52 -7.76 -0.23
N ALA A 187 5.03 -8.86 0.31
CA ALA A 187 6.18 -9.59 -0.18
C ALA A 187 5.79 -11.03 -0.49
N VAL A 188 5.89 -11.42 -1.77
CA VAL A 188 5.52 -12.76 -2.26
C VAL A 188 6.25 -13.85 -1.48
N GLY A 189 5.51 -14.82 -0.95
CA GLY A 189 6.04 -15.95 -0.19
C GLY A 189 6.58 -15.64 1.21
N TRP A 190 6.61 -14.36 1.60
CA TRP A 190 7.07 -13.91 2.91
C TRP A 190 5.95 -13.36 3.79
N SER A 191 4.94 -12.71 3.19
CA SER A 191 3.86 -12.09 3.96
C SER A 191 3.10 -13.10 4.81
N GLY A 192 2.77 -14.27 4.27
CA GLY A 192 2.13 -15.35 5.02
C GLY A 192 3.00 -15.87 6.16
N LYS A 193 4.29 -16.14 5.91
CA LYS A 193 5.24 -16.62 6.94
C LYS A 193 5.40 -15.61 8.07
N ARG A 194 5.56 -14.33 7.71
CA ARG A 194 5.66 -13.25 8.69
C ARG A 194 4.40 -13.15 9.57
N LEU A 195 3.23 -13.30 8.94
CA LEU A 195 1.97 -13.27 9.66
C LEU A 195 1.86 -14.46 10.64
N THR A 196 2.20 -15.69 10.22
CA THR A 196 2.22 -16.87 11.07
C THR A 196 3.12 -16.63 12.29
N GLN A 197 4.36 -16.20 12.10
CA GLN A 197 5.29 -15.91 13.20
C GLN A 197 4.76 -14.84 14.17
N ALA A 198 4.18 -13.76 13.63
CA ALA A 198 3.63 -12.68 14.45
C ALA A 198 2.42 -13.16 15.29
N ILE A 199 1.56 -14.02 14.74
CA ILE A 199 0.44 -14.60 15.49
C ILE A 199 0.95 -15.55 16.57
N GLU A 200 1.92 -16.42 16.27
CA GLU A 200 2.52 -17.32 17.24
C GLU A 200 3.14 -16.55 18.42
N GLN A 201 3.87 -15.47 18.10
CA GLN A 201 4.42 -14.58 19.13
C GLN A 201 3.33 -13.92 19.96
N ALA A 202 2.22 -13.48 19.34
CA ALA A 202 1.12 -12.85 20.06
C ALA A 202 0.31 -13.81 20.93
N LEU A 203 0.32 -15.10 20.61
CA LEU A 203 -0.33 -16.16 21.41
C LEU A 203 0.51 -16.61 22.62
N THR A 204 1.83 -16.40 22.57
CA THR A 204 2.68 -16.66 23.73
C THR A 204 2.50 -15.52 24.72
N ARG A 205 1.77 -15.80 25.82
CA ARG A 205 1.66 -14.85 26.93
C ARG A 205 3.03 -14.76 27.62
N GLU A 206 3.68 -13.61 27.52
CA GLU A 206 4.77 -13.26 28.42
C GLU A 206 4.22 -12.72 29.73
#